data_6ddfaad9f971765ca9b258cb7e8e3238
#
_entry.id   6ddfaad9f971765ca9b258cb7e8e3238
#
_cell.length_a   1.000
_cell.length_b   1.000
_cell.length_c   1.000
_cell.angle_alpha   90.00
_cell.angle_beta   90.00
_cell.angle_gamma   90.00
#
_symmetry.space_group_name_H-M   'P 1'
#
loop_
_entity.id
_entity.type
_entity.pdbx_description
1 polymer ?
#
loop_
_entity_poly.entity_id
_entity_poly.type
_entity_poly.pdbx_seq_one_letter_code
_entity_poly.pdbx_strand_id
1 'polypeptide(L)'
;MKVVKANGQCRAMKFIVAVMLFSFTTTSHAQSDPEYMMEIGAGAGLTGYLGDFNGNLTKVLQPMATGVFRTLFNPHAGLKFTGSWGKLKGSSKDVETFYPNQNDGIWNPEGDGRLHYDFSHTLVDVSCVFEYNFWPYGTGRDYRGAKRLTPFIFGGVGATYVSGGPKNVFTANVPMGVGVKYKLADRLNLGVEWGIHFSLSDELDGVKDPYYVKSSGPFKNTDCYSALLVTLTYSFKARCVTCWKE
;
A
#
# COMPACT_ATOMS: atom_id res chain seq x y z
N MET A 1 0.50 38.23 -10.50
CA MET A 1 0.94 36.83 -10.64
C MET A 1 1.69 36.46 -9.35
N LYS A 2 1.03 35.82 -8.40
CA LYS A 2 1.62 35.48 -7.08
C LYS A 2 2.23 34.09 -7.14
N VAL A 3 3.55 34.02 -6.98
CA VAL A 3 4.29 32.76 -6.83
C VAL A 3 3.94 32.16 -5.47
N VAL A 4 3.18 31.08 -5.45
CA VAL A 4 2.85 30.34 -4.24
C VAL A 4 4.07 29.50 -3.85
N LYS A 5 4.58 29.75 -2.65
CA LYS A 5 5.76 29.11 -2.07
C LYS A 5 5.56 27.58 -1.89
N ALA A 6 6.28 26.79 -2.68
CA ALA A 6 6.34 25.33 -2.60
C ALA A 6 7.20 24.79 -1.41
N ASN A 7 7.51 25.62 -0.40
CA ASN A 7 8.45 25.25 0.68
C ASN A 7 7.81 24.50 1.87
N GLY A 8 6.48 24.36 1.93
CA GLY A 8 5.83 23.70 3.07
C GLY A 8 5.83 22.18 3.03
N GLN A 9 5.64 21.60 1.85
CA GLN A 9 5.47 20.13 1.70
C GLN A 9 6.78 19.35 1.87
N CYS A 10 7.90 19.90 1.40
CA CYS A 10 9.21 19.24 1.57
C CYS A 10 9.67 19.21 3.05
N ARG A 11 9.24 20.16 3.88
CA ARG A 11 9.51 20.17 5.33
C ARG A 11 8.67 19.11 6.06
N ALA A 12 7.41 18.92 5.69
CA ALA A 12 6.54 17.92 6.30
C ALA A 12 7.04 16.49 6.02
N MET A 13 7.51 16.22 4.80
CA MET A 13 8.04 14.90 4.43
C MET A 13 9.36 14.58 5.14
N LYS A 14 10.26 15.56 5.30
CA LYS A 14 11.48 15.39 6.11
C LYS A 14 11.15 15.14 7.58
N PHE A 15 10.08 15.73 8.09
CA PHE A 15 9.62 15.53 9.47
C PHE A 15 9.03 14.13 9.67
N ILE A 16 8.27 13.62 8.71
CA ILE A 16 7.70 12.26 8.75
C ILE A 16 8.81 11.20 8.69
N VAL A 17 9.79 11.37 7.80
CA VAL A 17 10.95 10.48 7.71
C VAL A 17 11.80 10.53 8.98
N ALA A 18 12.01 11.71 9.56
CA ALA A 18 12.74 11.87 10.81
C ALA A 18 12.00 11.26 11.99
N VAL A 19 10.67 11.39 12.07
CA VAL A 19 9.83 10.76 13.09
C VAL A 19 9.84 9.25 12.95
N MET A 20 9.80 8.70 11.74
CA MET A 20 9.95 7.26 11.51
C MET A 20 11.33 6.75 11.95
N LEU A 21 12.41 7.47 11.65
CA LEU A 21 13.77 7.09 12.06
C LEU A 21 13.98 7.19 13.58
N PHE A 22 13.33 8.17 14.24
CA PHE A 22 13.44 8.35 15.70
C PHE A 22 12.66 7.29 16.50
N SER A 23 11.62 6.69 15.90
CA SER A 23 10.82 5.64 16.54
C SER A 23 11.57 4.30 16.68
N PHE A 24 12.70 4.12 15.98
CA PHE A 24 13.52 2.91 16.07
C PHE A 24 14.47 2.86 17.29
N THR A 25 14.61 3.93 18.05
CA THR A 25 15.62 4.01 19.12
C THR A 25 15.08 3.77 20.53
N THR A 26 13.79 3.50 20.70
CA THR A 26 13.25 3.27 22.04
C THR A 26 12.78 1.84 22.22
N THR A 27 13.37 1.21 23.19
CA THR A 27 12.94 0.06 23.98
C THR A 27 13.61 -1.27 23.69
N SER A 28 14.75 -1.49 24.36
CA SER A 28 15.11 -2.80 24.85
C SER A 28 14.24 -3.12 26.10
N HIS A 29 12.92 -3.28 25.92
CA HIS A 29 12.11 -3.99 26.92
C HIS A 29 12.29 -5.48 26.67
N ALA A 30 12.36 -6.27 27.75
CA ALA A 30 12.44 -7.72 27.70
C ALA A 30 11.52 -8.25 26.58
N GLN A 31 12.12 -8.69 25.49
CA GLN A 31 11.40 -9.12 24.29
C GLN A 31 10.68 -10.39 24.64
N SER A 32 9.37 -10.28 24.92
CA SER A 32 8.53 -11.45 24.93
C SER A 32 8.53 -12.03 23.51
N ASP A 33 8.90 -13.29 23.40
CA ASP A 33 8.90 -13.97 22.11
C ASP A 33 7.47 -14.11 21.57
N PRO A 34 7.27 -14.03 20.24
CA PRO A 34 5.95 -14.27 19.67
C PRO A 34 5.54 -15.73 19.85
N GLU A 35 4.26 -16.00 20.04
CA GLU A 35 3.73 -17.36 20.19
C GLU A 35 4.00 -18.22 18.95
N TYR A 36 3.91 -17.61 17.78
CA TYR A 36 4.21 -18.19 16.47
C TYR A 36 5.10 -17.25 15.69
N MET A 37 6.09 -17.80 15.00
CA MET A 37 7.08 -17.00 14.28
C MET A 37 6.64 -16.67 12.85
N MET A 38 5.76 -17.45 12.25
CA MET A 38 5.38 -17.33 10.84
C MET A 38 3.88 -17.42 10.67
N GLU A 39 3.39 -16.68 9.68
CA GLU A 39 2.02 -16.73 9.22
C GLU A 39 1.97 -16.79 7.69
N ILE A 40 1.05 -17.57 7.17
CA ILE A 40 0.76 -17.65 5.74
C ILE A 40 -0.74 -17.54 5.53
N GLY A 41 -1.15 -16.90 4.47
CA GLY A 41 -2.57 -16.77 4.18
C GLY A 41 -2.85 -16.08 2.85
N ALA A 42 -4.12 -15.82 2.65
CA ALA A 42 -4.63 -15.16 1.49
C ALA A 42 -5.72 -14.15 1.88
N GLY A 43 -6.03 -13.26 0.98
CA GLY A 43 -7.06 -12.27 1.18
C GLY A 43 -7.65 -11.78 -0.12
N ALA A 44 -8.68 -11.00 0.03
CA ALA A 44 -9.32 -10.29 -1.06
C ALA A 44 -9.67 -8.87 -0.62
N GLY A 45 -9.85 -7.99 -1.58
CA GLY A 45 -10.18 -6.62 -1.27
C GLY A 45 -10.49 -5.80 -2.51
N LEU A 46 -10.34 -4.51 -2.35
CA LEU A 46 -10.63 -3.52 -3.37
C LEU A 46 -9.41 -2.64 -3.58
N THR A 47 -9.10 -2.37 -4.83
CA THR A 47 -8.08 -1.39 -5.21
C THR A 47 -8.72 -0.22 -5.95
N GLY A 48 -8.22 0.99 -5.71
CA GLY A 48 -8.65 2.23 -6.36
C GLY A 48 -7.45 2.99 -6.88
N TYR A 49 -7.49 3.42 -8.13
CA TYR A 49 -6.48 4.28 -8.73
C TYR A 49 -6.60 5.71 -8.23
N LEU A 50 -5.48 6.37 -8.02
CA LEU A 50 -5.33 7.78 -7.69
C LEU A 50 -4.22 8.36 -8.56
N GLY A 51 -4.59 9.27 -9.43
CA GLY A 51 -3.68 9.90 -10.38
C GLY A 51 -4.44 10.85 -11.28
N ASP A 52 -3.93 11.09 -12.48
CA ASP A 52 -4.43 12.09 -13.40
C ASP A 52 -5.90 11.91 -13.81
N PHE A 53 -6.41 10.66 -13.83
CA PHE A 53 -7.76 10.31 -14.25
C PHE A 53 -8.72 9.96 -13.10
N ASN A 54 -8.29 10.05 -11.85
CA ASN A 54 -9.17 9.83 -10.70
C ASN A 54 -8.62 10.53 -9.45
N GLY A 55 -9.29 11.60 -9.01
CA GLY A 55 -8.99 12.32 -7.78
C GLY A 55 -9.70 11.75 -6.53
N ASN A 56 -10.46 10.66 -6.63
CA ASN A 56 -11.32 10.16 -5.56
C ASN A 56 -11.00 8.70 -5.21
N LEU A 57 -10.57 8.44 -3.99
CA LEU A 57 -10.19 7.10 -3.48
C LEU A 57 -11.32 6.06 -3.54
N THR A 58 -12.57 6.48 -3.55
CA THR A 58 -13.74 5.60 -3.45
C THR A 58 -14.49 5.40 -4.75
N LYS A 59 -14.12 6.14 -5.80
CA LYS A 59 -14.69 5.94 -7.13
C LYS A 59 -13.93 4.85 -7.88
N VAL A 60 -14.64 4.03 -8.64
CA VAL A 60 -14.08 3.01 -9.54
C VAL A 60 -13.22 1.94 -8.81
N LEU A 61 -13.70 1.47 -7.66
CA LEU A 61 -13.03 0.37 -6.93
C LEU A 61 -13.08 -0.93 -7.75
N GLN A 62 -11.96 -1.64 -7.81
CA GLN A 62 -11.81 -2.90 -8.53
C GLN A 62 -11.41 -4.02 -7.58
N PRO A 63 -11.84 -5.28 -7.82
CA PRO A 63 -11.44 -6.40 -6.99
C PRO A 63 -9.94 -6.69 -7.09
N MET A 64 -9.37 -7.09 -5.95
CA MET A 64 -7.97 -7.50 -5.79
C MET A 64 -7.90 -8.76 -4.93
N ALA A 65 -7.06 -9.71 -5.31
CA ALA A 65 -6.69 -10.85 -4.51
C ALA A 65 -5.24 -10.72 -4.04
N THR A 66 -4.93 -11.26 -2.85
CA THR A 66 -3.59 -11.17 -2.28
C THR A 66 -3.20 -12.45 -1.57
N GLY A 67 -1.92 -12.83 -1.69
CA GLY A 67 -1.26 -13.83 -0.86
C GLY A 67 -0.33 -13.13 0.13
N VAL A 68 -0.28 -13.62 1.35
CA VAL A 68 0.47 -13.01 2.45
C VAL A 68 1.35 -14.06 3.11
N PHE A 69 2.62 -13.72 3.29
CA PHE A 69 3.56 -14.44 4.15
C PHE A 69 4.14 -13.44 5.15
N ARG A 70 4.08 -13.77 6.45
CA ARG A 70 4.57 -12.89 7.51
C ARG A 70 5.54 -13.61 8.42
N THR A 71 6.63 -12.94 8.78
CA THR A 71 7.57 -13.37 9.80
C THR A 71 7.50 -12.40 10.98
N LEU A 72 7.24 -12.92 12.18
CA LEU A 72 7.16 -12.14 13.39
C LEU A 72 8.50 -12.22 14.13
N PHE A 73 9.09 -11.08 14.44
CA PHE A 73 10.31 -10.99 15.25
C PHE A 73 9.97 -10.96 16.73
N ASN A 74 8.89 -10.24 17.06
CA ASN A 74 8.34 -10.14 18.41
C ASN A 74 6.82 -9.84 18.32
N PRO A 75 6.05 -9.79 19.42
CA PRO A 75 4.63 -9.48 19.39
C PRO A 75 4.26 -8.11 18.79
N HIS A 76 5.24 -7.19 18.73
CA HIS A 76 5.04 -5.83 18.21
C HIS A 76 5.55 -5.64 16.78
N ALA A 77 6.51 -6.44 16.32
CA ALA A 77 7.16 -6.20 15.05
C ALA A 77 7.26 -7.45 14.18
N GLY A 78 7.05 -7.27 12.89
CA GLY A 78 7.16 -8.31 11.89
C GLY A 78 7.49 -7.77 10.50
N LEU A 79 7.84 -8.69 9.62
CA LEU A 79 8.04 -8.43 8.20
C LEU A 79 6.98 -9.20 7.43
N LYS A 80 6.26 -8.50 6.54
CA LYS A 80 5.22 -9.07 5.69
C LYS A 80 5.64 -8.99 4.23
N PHE A 81 5.54 -10.11 3.55
CA PHE A 81 5.64 -10.23 2.09
C PHE A 81 4.24 -10.40 1.53
N THR A 82 3.92 -9.65 0.50
CA THR A 82 2.60 -9.68 -0.14
C THR A 82 2.78 -9.86 -1.64
N GLY A 83 1.98 -10.74 -2.24
CA GLY A 83 1.82 -10.83 -3.68
C GLY A 83 0.36 -10.57 -4.01
N SER A 84 0.06 -9.55 -4.78
CA SER A 84 -1.30 -9.11 -5.07
C SER A 84 -1.57 -9.09 -6.56
N TRP A 85 -2.80 -9.44 -6.93
CA TRP A 85 -3.29 -9.41 -8.30
C TRP A 85 -4.66 -8.74 -8.33
N GLY A 86 -4.81 -7.74 -9.20
CA GLY A 86 -6.04 -6.96 -9.27
C GLY A 86 -6.17 -6.20 -10.59
N LYS A 87 -7.12 -5.27 -10.64
CA LYS A 87 -7.34 -4.40 -11.78
C LYS A 87 -7.33 -2.94 -11.33
N LEU A 88 -6.80 -2.07 -12.19
CA LEU A 88 -6.92 -0.63 -12.07
C LEU A 88 -7.82 -0.11 -13.18
N LYS A 89 -8.74 0.76 -12.84
CA LYS A 89 -9.59 1.47 -13.79
C LYS A 89 -9.62 2.95 -13.46
N GLY A 90 -9.66 3.78 -14.49
CA GLY A 90 -9.89 5.20 -14.37
C GLY A 90 -10.61 5.72 -15.61
N SER A 91 -11.24 6.88 -15.48
CA SER A 91 -11.99 7.54 -16.55
C SER A 91 -11.77 9.05 -16.48
N SER A 92 -11.49 9.66 -17.63
CA SER A 92 -11.37 11.12 -17.73
C SER A 92 -12.68 11.85 -17.45
N LYS A 93 -13.83 11.14 -17.46
CA LYS A 93 -15.15 11.70 -17.08
C LYS A 93 -15.23 12.11 -15.60
N ASP A 94 -14.36 11.51 -14.77
CA ASP A 94 -14.31 11.76 -13.33
C ASP A 94 -13.42 12.96 -12.95
N VAL A 95 -12.74 13.56 -13.94
CA VAL A 95 -11.81 14.71 -13.76
C VAL A 95 -12.28 15.88 -14.62
N GLU A 96 -12.63 17.01 -14.00
CA GLU A 96 -13.19 18.18 -14.70
C GLU A 96 -12.16 18.96 -15.52
N THR A 97 -10.87 18.75 -15.29
CA THR A 97 -9.77 19.58 -15.81
C THR A 97 -8.88 18.90 -16.84
N PHE A 98 -9.21 17.71 -17.31
CA PHE A 98 -8.38 16.99 -18.27
C PHE A 98 -8.58 17.50 -19.71
N TYR A 99 -7.54 18.12 -20.27
CA TYR A 99 -7.46 18.57 -21.65
C TYR A 99 -6.17 18.05 -22.28
N PRO A 100 -6.11 16.84 -22.82
CA PRO A 100 -4.92 16.36 -23.52
C PRO A 100 -4.65 17.16 -24.79
N ASN A 101 -3.39 17.24 -25.17
CA ASN A 101 -2.96 17.99 -26.33
C ASN A 101 -3.42 17.31 -27.64
N GLN A 102 -3.78 18.10 -28.64
CA GLN A 102 -4.22 17.66 -29.97
C GLN A 102 -3.19 16.79 -30.71
N ASN A 103 -1.93 16.80 -30.28
CA ASN A 103 -0.82 16.09 -30.97
C ASN A 103 -0.68 14.62 -30.56
N ASP A 104 -1.37 14.14 -29.53
CA ASP A 104 -1.17 12.78 -28.99
C ASP A 104 -2.10 11.73 -29.62
N GLY A 105 -2.84 12.08 -30.67
CA GLY A 105 -3.69 11.15 -31.43
C GLY A 105 -4.92 10.64 -30.68
N ILE A 106 -5.19 11.15 -29.49
CA ILE A 106 -6.28 10.77 -28.59
C ILE A 106 -7.42 11.80 -28.63
N TRP A 107 -7.39 12.70 -29.59
CA TRP A 107 -8.38 13.78 -29.66
C TRP A 107 -9.65 13.35 -30.40
N ASN A 108 -10.81 13.56 -29.79
CA ASN A 108 -12.11 13.34 -30.39
C ASN A 108 -12.82 14.70 -30.56
N PRO A 109 -13.06 15.19 -31.80
CA PRO A 109 -13.69 16.49 -32.07
C PRO A 109 -15.20 16.53 -31.86
N GLU A 110 -15.84 15.39 -31.59
CA GLU A 110 -17.31 15.33 -31.43
C GLU A 110 -17.68 15.47 -29.94
N GLY A 111 -18.14 16.66 -29.53
CA GLY A 111 -18.69 16.91 -28.20
C GLY A 111 -18.25 18.24 -27.59
N ASP A 112 -18.16 18.28 -26.28
CA ASP A 112 -17.77 19.45 -25.48
C ASP A 112 -16.25 19.80 -25.54
N GLY A 113 -15.51 19.22 -26.48
CA GLY A 113 -14.08 19.42 -26.66
C GLY A 113 -13.22 18.70 -25.61
N ARG A 114 -13.82 17.85 -24.76
CA ARG A 114 -13.11 17.04 -23.79
C ARG A 114 -12.77 15.68 -24.37
N LEU A 115 -11.55 15.24 -24.13
CA LEU A 115 -11.14 13.89 -24.44
C LEU A 115 -11.72 12.91 -23.43
N HIS A 116 -12.31 11.84 -23.96
CA HIS A 116 -12.73 10.72 -23.16
C HIS A 116 -11.65 9.65 -23.23
N TYR A 117 -10.97 9.43 -22.11
CA TYR A 117 -9.99 8.37 -21.95
C TYR A 117 -10.45 7.46 -20.82
N ASP A 118 -10.66 6.20 -21.15
CA ASP A 118 -11.03 5.15 -20.20
C ASP A 118 -9.94 4.07 -20.25
N PHE A 119 -9.40 3.70 -19.11
CA PHE A 119 -8.44 2.59 -19.06
C PHE A 119 -8.87 1.49 -18.09
N SER A 120 -8.47 0.26 -18.40
CA SER A 120 -8.65 -0.91 -17.56
C SER A 120 -7.41 -1.79 -17.65
N HIS A 121 -6.53 -1.66 -16.68
CA HIS A 121 -5.26 -2.36 -16.64
C HIS A 121 -5.26 -3.46 -15.58
N THR A 122 -4.50 -4.54 -15.85
CA THR A 122 -4.22 -5.58 -14.85
C THR A 122 -3.01 -5.18 -14.06
N LEU A 123 -3.13 -5.24 -12.72
CA LEU A 123 -2.09 -4.93 -11.76
C LEU A 123 -1.58 -6.21 -11.12
N VAL A 124 -0.27 -6.37 -11.07
CA VAL A 124 0.44 -7.36 -10.23
C VAL A 124 1.41 -6.60 -9.34
N ASP A 125 1.34 -6.81 -8.04
CA ASP A 125 2.21 -6.15 -7.07
C ASP A 125 2.89 -7.18 -6.17
N VAL A 126 4.17 -6.98 -5.90
CA VAL A 126 4.93 -7.73 -4.90
C VAL A 126 5.57 -6.74 -3.97
N SER A 127 5.30 -6.86 -2.68
CA SER A 127 5.82 -5.94 -1.68
C SER A 127 6.38 -6.64 -0.44
N CYS A 128 7.34 -5.97 0.17
CA CYS A 128 7.96 -6.32 1.44
C CYS A 128 7.82 -5.14 2.38
N VAL A 129 7.06 -5.32 3.46
CA VAL A 129 6.76 -4.25 4.41
C VAL A 129 7.08 -4.66 5.83
N PHE A 130 7.59 -3.71 6.58
CA PHE A 130 7.73 -3.81 8.02
C PHE A 130 6.40 -3.42 8.66
N GLU A 131 5.93 -4.23 9.62
CA GLU A 131 4.72 -4.00 10.38
C GLU A 131 5.06 -3.73 11.84
N TYR A 132 4.40 -2.72 12.43
CA TYR A 132 4.49 -2.43 13.85
C TYR A 132 3.10 -2.49 14.50
N ASN A 133 2.91 -3.43 15.41
CA ASN A 133 1.71 -3.63 16.19
C ASN A 133 1.75 -2.74 17.43
N PHE A 134 0.74 -1.93 17.65
CA PHE A 134 0.67 -1.05 18.82
C PHE A 134 0.48 -1.83 20.13
N TRP A 135 -0.22 -2.95 20.07
CA TRP A 135 -0.38 -3.84 21.21
C TRP A 135 0.30 -5.18 20.95
N PRO A 136 0.82 -5.84 22.03
CA PRO A 136 1.43 -7.16 21.88
C PRO A 136 0.41 -8.15 21.31
N TYR A 137 0.65 -8.64 20.11
CA TYR A 137 -0.29 -9.49 19.40
C TYR A 137 -0.11 -10.96 19.78
N GLY A 138 -1.19 -11.62 20.22
CA GLY A 138 -1.17 -13.01 20.64
C GLY A 138 -2.55 -13.60 20.90
N THR A 139 -2.62 -14.76 21.58
CA THR A 139 -3.87 -15.50 21.84
C THR A 139 -4.80 -14.82 22.86
N GLY A 140 -4.43 -13.68 23.39
CA GLY A 140 -5.20 -12.97 24.42
C GLY A 140 -5.04 -13.59 25.81
N ARG A 141 -3.89 -14.20 26.08
CA ARG A 141 -3.51 -14.64 27.42
C ARG A 141 -3.01 -13.44 28.21
N ASP A 142 -3.85 -12.86 29.05
CA ASP A 142 -3.59 -11.61 29.77
C ASP A 142 -2.34 -11.69 30.65
N TYR A 143 -2.02 -12.85 31.22
CA TYR A 143 -0.81 -13.06 32.01
C TYR A 143 0.49 -12.92 31.25
N ARG A 144 0.44 -12.95 29.90
CA ARG A 144 1.57 -12.67 28.99
C ARG A 144 1.49 -11.28 28.39
N GLY A 145 0.48 -10.48 28.71
CA GLY A 145 0.23 -9.17 28.10
C GLY A 145 -0.19 -9.21 26.65
N ALA A 146 -0.43 -10.41 26.08
CA ALA A 146 -0.83 -10.55 24.69
C ALA A 146 -2.32 -10.20 24.50
N LYS A 147 -2.63 -9.49 23.40
CA LYS A 147 -3.99 -9.12 23.04
C LYS A 147 -4.40 -9.78 21.73
N ARG A 148 -5.66 -10.19 21.66
CA ARG A 148 -6.23 -10.79 20.42
C ARG A 148 -6.42 -9.76 19.31
N LEU A 149 -6.58 -8.48 19.67
CA LEU A 149 -6.76 -7.39 18.71
C LEU A 149 -5.57 -6.46 18.81
N THR A 150 -5.05 -6.05 17.67
CA THR A 150 -4.02 -5.00 17.60
C THR A 150 -4.20 -4.14 16.35
N PRO A 151 -4.24 -2.82 16.49
CA PRO A 151 -3.99 -1.94 15.36
C PRO A 151 -2.49 -1.99 15.02
N PHE A 152 -2.18 -1.80 13.74
CA PHE A 152 -0.80 -1.78 13.25
C PHE A 152 -0.64 -0.75 12.15
N ILE A 153 0.60 -0.31 12.00
CA ILE A 153 1.04 0.47 10.84
C ILE A 153 2.06 -0.33 10.06
N PHE A 154 2.16 -0.06 8.79
CA PHE A 154 3.15 -0.71 7.94
C PHE A 154 3.74 0.25 6.92
N GLY A 155 4.95 -0.05 6.49
CA GLY A 155 5.64 0.65 5.43
C GLY A 155 6.80 -0.16 4.89
N GLY A 156 7.12 0.02 3.62
CA GLY A 156 8.18 -0.75 2.99
C GLY A 156 8.44 -0.40 1.54
N VAL A 157 8.84 -1.41 0.79
CA VAL A 157 9.16 -1.29 -0.63
C VAL A 157 8.47 -2.40 -1.41
N GLY A 158 8.18 -2.13 -2.66
CA GLY A 158 7.56 -3.08 -3.55
C GLY A 158 7.87 -2.79 -5.01
N ALA A 159 7.35 -3.66 -5.86
CA ALA A 159 7.39 -3.54 -7.29
C ALA A 159 6.02 -3.84 -7.88
N THR A 160 5.58 -2.98 -8.78
CA THR A 160 4.29 -3.07 -9.45
C THR A 160 4.51 -3.30 -10.95
N TYR A 161 3.79 -4.27 -11.48
CA TYR A 161 3.69 -4.51 -12.91
C TYR A 161 2.26 -4.26 -13.38
N VAL A 162 2.10 -3.39 -14.35
CA VAL A 162 0.80 -3.06 -14.96
C VAL A 162 0.81 -3.46 -16.41
N SER A 163 -0.22 -4.18 -16.84
CA SER A 163 -0.42 -4.63 -18.22
C SER A 163 -1.84 -4.38 -18.69
N GLY A 164 -2.01 -4.31 -20.02
CA GLY A 164 -3.33 -4.09 -20.64
C GLY A 164 -3.49 -2.71 -21.29
N GLY A 165 -2.48 -1.84 -21.20
CA GLY A 165 -2.40 -0.60 -21.92
C GLY A 165 -1.56 -0.70 -23.21
N PRO A 166 -1.31 0.43 -23.87
CA PRO A 166 -0.44 0.49 -25.06
C PRO A 166 0.99 0.02 -24.76
N LYS A 167 1.40 0.09 -23.50
CA LYS A 167 2.71 -0.28 -23.01
C LYS A 167 2.60 -0.95 -21.63
N ASN A 168 3.35 -2.03 -21.43
CA ASN A 168 3.48 -2.63 -20.12
C ASN A 168 4.43 -1.80 -19.26
N VAL A 169 4.05 -1.53 -18.02
CA VAL A 169 4.83 -0.69 -17.09
C VAL A 169 5.29 -1.53 -15.92
N PHE A 170 6.59 -1.48 -15.64
CA PHE A 170 7.17 -2.05 -14.43
C PHE A 170 7.81 -0.92 -13.62
N THR A 171 7.44 -0.79 -12.36
CA THR A 171 7.91 0.29 -11.51
C THR A 171 8.09 -0.17 -10.07
N ALA A 172 9.00 0.46 -9.35
CA ALA A 172 9.07 0.33 -7.90
C ALA A 172 7.99 1.16 -7.23
N ASN A 173 7.54 0.73 -6.06
CA ASN A 173 6.59 1.46 -5.24
C ASN A 173 7.01 1.49 -3.77
N VAL A 174 6.41 2.42 -3.03
CA VAL A 174 6.54 2.53 -1.58
C VAL A 174 5.16 2.35 -0.96
N PRO A 175 4.82 1.12 -0.52
CA PRO A 175 3.58 0.86 0.20
C PRO A 175 3.67 1.39 1.63
N MET A 176 2.61 2.05 2.08
CA MET A 176 2.42 2.43 3.48
C MET A 176 0.94 2.43 3.84
N GLY A 177 0.64 2.14 5.11
CA GLY A 177 -0.75 2.11 5.53
C GLY A 177 -0.94 1.71 6.98
N VAL A 178 -2.20 1.47 7.28
CA VAL A 178 -2.67 1.10 8.61
C VAL A 178 -3.60 -0.10 8.53
N GLY A 179 -3.75 -0.80 9.63
CA GLY A 179 -4.68 -1.91 9.69
C GLY A 179 -4.98 -2.37 11.11
N VAL A 180 -5.83 -3.36 11.18
CA VAL A 180 -6.20 -4.02 12.42
C VAL A 180 -6.11 -5.53 12.22
N LYS A 181 -5.50 -6.22 13.16
CA LYS A 181 -5.43 -7.68 13.23
C LYS A 181 -6.29 -8.18 14.38
N TYR A 182 -7.01 -9.26 14.13
CA TYR A 182 -7.79 -9.94 15.16
C TYR A 182 -7.53 -11.44 15.11
N LYS A 183 -7.23 -12.03 16.26
CA LYS A 183 -6.98 -13.45 16.40
C LYS A 183 -8.30 -14.19 16.61
N LEU A 184 -8.79 -14.83 15.56
CA LEU A 184 -10.04 -15.61 15.59
C LEU A 184 -9.90 -16.88 16.44
N ALA A 185 -8.78 -17.59 16.26
CA ALA A 185 -8.43 -18.80 17.00
C ALA A 185 -6.91 -18.80 17.27
N ASP A 186 -6.39 -19.78 17.99
CA ASP A 186 -4.97 -19.85 18.37
C ASP A 186 -4.00 -19.73 17.18
N ARG A 187 -4.42 -20.22 16.02
CA ARG A 187 -3.61 -20.17 14.80
C ARG A 187 -4.24 -19.42 13.64
N LEU A 188 -5.47 -18.92 13.81
CA LEU A 188 -6.20 -18.25 12.75
C LEU A 188 -6.33 -16.76 13.04
N ASN A 189 -5.89 -15.94 12.10
CA ASN A 189 -5.88 -14.49 12.23
C ASN A 189 -6.65 -13.85 11.08
N LEU A 190 -7.45 -12.86 11.41
CA LEU A 190 -8.12 -11.97 10.47
C LEU A 190 -7.39 -10.63 10.47
N GLY A 191 -7.06 -10.13 9.28
CA GLY A 191 -6.49 -8.80 9.09
C GLY A 191 -7.39 -7.95 8.21
N VAL A 192 -7.55 -6.69 8.57
CA VAL A 192 -8.14 -5.66 7.70
C VAL A 192 -7.11 -4.55 7.59
N GLU A 193 -6.70 -4.21 6.38
CA GLU A 193 -5.67 -3.22 6.13
C GLU A 193 -6.05 -2.28 4.99
N TRP A 194 -5.70 -1.04 5.15
CA TRP A 194 -5.81 -0.03 4.11
C TRP A 194 -4.44 0.58 3.88
N GLY A 195 -3.97 0.50 2.66
CA GLY A 195 -2.67 1.00 2.24
C GLY A 195 -2.73 1.85 0.99
N ILE A 196 -1.75 2.72 0.85
CA ILE A 196 -1.48 3.49 -0.35
C ILE A 196 -0.10 3.08 -0.87
N HIS A 197 -0.03 2.77 -2.14
CA HIS A 197 1.19 2.42 -2.85
C HIS A 197 1.60 3.61 -3.73
N PHE A 198 2.64 4.29 -3.33
CA PHE A 198 3.22 5.39 -4.08
C PHE A 198 4.15 4.83 -5.15
N SER A 199 3.73 4.91 -6.41
CA SER A 199 4.56 4.50 -7.54
C SER A 199 5.70 5.51 -7.77
N LEU A 200 6.81 5.03 -8.30
CA LEU A 200 7.90 5.90 -8.78
C LEU A 200 7.75 6.24 -10.27
N SER A 201 6.68 5.77 -10.92
CA SER A 201 6.35 6.04 -12.32
C SER A 201 5.03 6.80 -12.43
N ASP A 202 4.93 7.62 -13.46
CA ASP A 202 3.78 8.40 -13.89
C ASP A 202 3.06 7.75 -15.09
N GLU A 203 3.29 6.47 -15.32
CA GLU A 203 2.76 5.74 -16.48
C GLU A 203 1.82 4.58 -16.08
N LEU A 204 1.31 4.54 -14.84
CA LEU A 204 0.42 3.44 -14.39
C LEU A 204 -0.93 3.44 -15.13
N ASP A 205 -1.37 4.59 -15.58
CA ASP A 205 -2.57 4.78 -16.38
C ASP A 205 -2.32 4.64 -17.90
N GLY A 206 -1.06 4.48 -18.33
CA GLY A 206 -0.64 4.32 -19.71
C GLY A 206 -0.37 5.63 -20.45
N VAL A 207 -0.48 6.77 -19.80
CA VAL A 207 -0.17 8.10 -20.34
C VAL A 207 0.95 8.73 -19.54
N LYS A 208 1.89 9.39 -20.21
CA LYS A 208 2.99 10.09 -19.59
C LYS A 208 2.77 11.59 -19.63
N ASP A 209 2.83 12.26 -18.46
CA ASP A 209 2.72 13.74 -18.35
C ASP A 209 1.54 14.32 -19.16
N PRO A 210 0.27 13.92 -18.94
CA PRO A 210 -0.86 14.38 -19.75
C PRO A 210 -1.07 15.90 -19.68
N TYR A 211 -0.53 16.56 -18.68
CA TYR A 211 -0.64 18.02 -18.46
C TYR A 211 0.64 18.80 -18.82
N TYR A 212 1.68 18.15 -19.34
CA TYR A 212 3.00 18.76 -19.62
C TYR A 212 3.61 19.50 -18.41
N VAL A 213 3.21 19.10 -17.20
CA VAL A 213 3.76 19.63 -15.95
C VAL A 213 5.03 18.87 -15.64
N LYS A 214 6.19 19.45 -15.94
CA LYS A 214 7.47 18.83 -15.59
C LYS A 214 7.52 18.46 -14.12
N SER A 215 7.60 17.18 -13.85
CA SER A 215 7.83 16.65 -12.52
C SER A 215 9.12 17.23 -11.94
N SER A 216 9.02 17.86 -10.76
CA SER A 216 10.17 18.42 -10.05
C SER A 216 10.40 17.68 -8.74
N GLY A 217 10.76 16.39 -8.81
CA GLY A 217 11.08 15.59 -7.63
C GLY A 217 10.48 14.17 -7.66
N PRO A 218 11.03 13.24 -6.86
CA PRO A 218 10.70 11.82 -6.94
C PRO A 218 9.27 11.43 -6.51
N PHE A 219 8.45 12.37 -6.03
CA PHE A 219 7.07 12.14 -5.60
C PHE A 219 6.12 13.24 -6.06
N LYS A 220 6.47 13.99 -7.09
CA LYS A 220 5.63 15.02 -7.67
C LYS A 220 5.15 14.54 -9.02
N ASN A 221 3.85 14.47 -9.21
CA ASN A 221 3.21 13.95 -10.43
C ASN A 221 3.45 12.44 -10.66
N THR A 222 3.43 11.62 -9.60
CA THR A 222 3.51 10.17 -9.73
C THR A 222 2.18 9.56 -9.36
N ASP A 223 1.79 8.57 -10.12
CA ASP A 223 0.59 7.78 -9.85
C ASP A 223 0.68 7.03 -8.54
N CYS A 224 -0.45 6.88 -7.88
CA CYS A 224 -0.56 6.00 -6.74
C CYS A 224 -1.86 5.18 -6.82
N TYR A 225 -1.93 4.12 -6.05
CA TYR A 225 -3.16 3.38 -5.87
C TYR A 225 -3.37 3.03 -4.41
N SER A 226 -4.63 2.94 -4.01
CA SER A 226 -5.01 2.49 -2.69
C SER A 226 -5.50 1.05 -2.75
N ALA A 227 -5.27 0.29 -1.68
CA ALA A 227 -5.77 -1.07 -1.53
C ALA A 227 -6.41 -1.22 -0.14
N LEU A 228 -7.65 -1.67 -0.11
CA LEU A 228 -8.35 -2.10 1.09
C LEU A 228 -8.45 -3.62 1.04
N LEU A 229 -7.77 -4.31 1.95
CA LEU A 229 -7.65 -5.76 1.94
C LEU A 229 -8.18 -6.37 3.23
N VAL A 230 -8.88 -7.49 3.09
CA VAL A 230 -9.25 -8.39 4.17
C VAL A 230 -8.49 -9.69 3.97
N THR A 231 -7.70 -10.09 4.96
CA THR A 231 -6.80 -11.25 4.88
C THR A 231 -7.11 -12.25 5.97
N LEU A 232 -7.03 -13.53 5.66
CA LEU A 232 -7.09 -14.63 6.60
C LEU A 232 -5.75 -15.35 6.58
N THR A 233 -5.08 -15.41 7.74
CA THR A 233 -3.75 -16.02 7.85
C THR A 233 -3.73 -17.12 8.90
N TYR A 234 -2.91 -18.14 8.66
CA TYR A 234 -2.66 -19.25 9.55
C TYR A 234 -1.27 -19.15 10.14
N SER A 235 -1.19 -19.16 11.48
CA SER A 235 0.07 -19.09 12.24
C SER A 235 0.68 -20.47 12.40
N PHE A 236 1.95 -20.60 12.11
CA PHE A 236 2.73 -21.84 12.25
C PHE A 236 4.11 -21.55 12.82
N LYS A 237 4.90 -22.60 13.06
CA LYS A 237 6.20 -22.53 13.72
C LYS A 237 6.09 -21.94 15.13
N ALA A 238 5.38 -22.69 16.01
CA ALA A 238 5.30 -22.36 17.43
C ALA A 238 6.70 -22.27 18.04
N ARG A 239 6.93 -21.24 18.87
CA ARG A 239 8.17 -21.13 19.62
C ARG A 239 8.04 -21.91 20.92
N CYS A 240 8.96 -22.81 21.16
CA CYS A 240 9.05 -23.52 22.41
C CYS A 240 9.60 -22.58 23.51
N VAL A 241 8.78 -22.24 24.52
CA VAL A 241 9.18 -21.36 25.62
C VAL A 241 10.07 -22.08 26.65
N THR A 242 10.08 -23.42 26.61
CA THR A 242 10.75 -24.27 27.60
C THR A 242 11.96 -25.03 27.06
N CYS A 243 12.27 -24.90 25.75
CA CYS A 243 13.47 -25.53 25.20
C CYS A 243 14.68 -24.67 25.53
N TRP A 244 15.38 -25.01 26.57
CA TRP A 244 16.74 -24.50 26.80
C TRP A 244 17.58 -24.89 25.61
N LYS A 245 18.27 -23.94 25.02
CA LYS A 245 19.39 -24.24 24.13
C LYS A 245 20.52 -24.75 25.01
N GLU A 246 20.80 -26.04 24.96
CA GLU A 246 22.10 -26.56 25.32
C GLU A 246 23.16 -26.06 24.34
#